data_e79e2b076abb491607127f7aacc5d094
#
_entry.id   e79e2b076abb491607127f7aacc5d094
#
_cell.length_a   1.000
_cell.length_b   1.000
_cell.length_c   1.000
_cell.angle_alpha   90.00
_cell.angle_beta   90.00
_cell.angle_gamma   90.00
#
_symmetry.space_group_name_H-M   'P 1'
#
loop_
_entity.id
_entity.type
_entity.pdbx_description
1 polymer ?
#
loop_
_entity_poly.entity_id
_entity_poly.type
_entity_poly.pdbx_seq_one_letter_code
_entity_poly.pdbx_strand_id
1 'polypeptide(L)'
;MKIWINRAGQNIGTFTLEEVQRGLNQGQFIPTDLAWQEGMETWKPLAEFTGLQMPPQQVEPASLAPISPLSPDVPPPLAQNTLATVEGAEDGPAWERRKELGFVQALIQTWKEVLFNPAVSFTRMKTSGGFAAPFLFNLTMVGIYAFIVTIYHLLFSGMFASAAASTHDGSNSFQGIGGGLPPFFSVGVMVVAIPLLVGITFLNAGITHLCLALFKGTSKSYEATYRVICYSYSTWIFALVPCAGGFVSSIWWLVSTIIGLSKVHRTEGWRTALAVLLPVLVCMGAVITFYIAIVAAVVGSLHHANT
;
A
#
# COMPACT_ATOMS: atom_id res chain seq x y z
N MET A 1 -37.13 -0.70 27.55
CA MET A 1 -36.94 -0.12 26.20
C MET A 1 -35.53 -0.35 25.82
N LYS A 2 -35.24 -0.95 24.63
CA LYS A 2 -33.88 -1.29 24.20
C LYS A 2 -33.42 -0.32 23.12
N ILE A 3 -32.22 0.23 23.30
CA ILE A 3 -31.59 1.20 22.40
C ILE A 3 -30.31 0.55 21.87
N TRP A 4 -30.18 0.46 20.56
CA TRP A 4 -28.96 0.02 19.88
C TRP A 4 -28.08 1.24 19.65
N ILE A 5 -26.79 1.12 19.97
CA ILE A 5 -25.80 2.21 19.79
C ILE A 5 -24.76 1.78 18.75
N ASN A 6 -24.50 2.68 17.80
CA ASN A 6 -23.52 2.50 16.76
C ASN A 6 -22.55 3.68 16.74
N ARG A 7 -21.24 3.39 16.71
CA ARG A 7 -20.17 4.38 16.55
C ARG A 7 -19.36 4.06 15.30
N ALA A 8 -19.30 4.99 14.38
CA ALA A 8 -18.54 4.87 13.14
C ALA A 8 -18.83 3.58 12.32
N GLY A 9 -20.10 3.13 12.30
CA GLY A 9 -20.52 1.92 11.59
C GLY A 9 -20.37 0.62 12.40
N GLN A 10 -19.81 0.67 13.61
CA GLN A 10 -19.65 -0.47 14.48
C GLN A 10 -20.75 -0.50 15.56
N ASN A 11 -21.44 -1.64 15.69
CA ASN A 11 -22.44 -1.81 16.73
C ASN A 11 -21.75 -2.02 18.09
N ILE A 12 -21.99 -1.08 19.04
CA ILE A 12 -21.42 -1.11 20.38
C ILE A 12 -22.23 -2.04 21.29
N GLY A 13 -23.52 -2.17 21.03
CA GLY A 13 -24.38 -3.02 21.82
C GLY A 13 -25.79 -2.46 21.99
N THR A 14 -26.55 -3.13 22.85
CA THR A 14 -27.95 -2.78 23.18
C THR A 14 -28.03 -2.40 24.65
N PHE A 15 -28.58 -1.24 24.93
CA PHE A 15 -28.61 -0.64 26.28
C PHE A 15 -30.02 -0.15 26.63
N THR A 16 -30.31 0.01 27.90
CA THR A 16 -31.51 0.70 28.37
C THR A 16 -31.29 2.22 28.37
N LEU A 17 -32.37 3.00 28.40
CA LEU A 17 -32.27 4.48 28.46
C LEU A 17 -31.40 4.97 29.62
N GLU A 18 -31.53 4.30 30.79
CA GLU A 18 -30.76 4.63 31.99
C GLU A 18 -29.28 4.32 31.85
N GLU A 19 -28.96 3.21 31.19
CA GLU A 19 -27.56 2.85 30.90
C GLU A 19 -26.92 3.82 29.89
N VAL A 20 -27.67 4.24 28.88
CA VAL A 20 -27.21 5.24 27.89
C VAL A 20 -26.97 6.58 28.59
N GLN A 21 -27.89 7.02 29.48
CA GLN A 21 -27.71 8.27 30.26
C GLN A 21 -26.49 8.19 31.18
N ARG A 22 -26.29 7.05 31.85
CA ARG A 22 -25.10 6.85 32.68
C ARG A 22 -23.82 6.84 31.87
N GLY A 23 -23.84 6.17 30.70
CA GLY A 23 -22.71 6.12 29.80
C GLY A 23 -22.34 7.50 29.22
N LEU A 24 -23.32 8.34 28.92
CA LEU A 24 -23.10 9.73 28.50
C LEU A 24 -22.43 10.54 29.62
N ASN A 25 -22.92 10.41 30.87
CA ASN A 25 -22.36 11.11 32.04
C ASN A 25 -20.95 10.66 32.39
N GLN A 26 -20.58 9.41 32.05
CA GLN A 26 -19.26 8.82 32.27
C GLN A 26 -18.32 8.97 31.08
N GLY A 27 -18.77 9.60 29.97
CA GLY A 27 -17.97 9.73 28.76
C GLY A 27 -17.80 8.42 27.96
N GLN A 28 -18.54 7.36 28.30
CA GLN A 28 -18.54 6.11 27.57
C GLN A 28 -19.22 6.26 26.19
N PHE A 29 -20.28 7.05 26.12
CA PHE A 29 -20.96 7.43 24.88
C PHE A 29 -20.76 8.91 24.62
N ILE A 30 -20.71 9.27 23.33
CA ILE A 30 -20.58 10.66 22.89
C ILE A 30 -21.86 11.13 22.21
N PRO A 31 -22.19 12.42 22.25
CA PRO A 31 -23.43 12.95 21.66
C PRO A 31 -23.62 12.64 20.16
N THR A 32 -22.51 12.37 19.46
CA THR A 32 -22.50 12.04 18.01
C THR A 32 -22.67 10.55 17.72
N ASP A 33 -22.68 9.67 18.72
CA ASP A 33 -23.00 8.25 18.51
C ASP A 33 -24.43 8.09 18.00
N LEU A 34 -24.62 7.18 17.06
CA LEU A 34 -25.95 6.91 16.49
C LEU A 34 -26.71 5.95 17.38
N ALA A 35 -27.94 6.29 17.67
CA ALA A 35 -28.88 5.46 18.42
C ALA A 35 -30.10 5.11 17.59
N TRP A 36 -30.61 3.90 17.79
CA TRP A 36 -31.85 3.43 17.18
C TRP A 36 -32.66 2.62 18.20
N GLN A 37 -33.95 2.81 18.21
CA GLN A 37 -34.87 2.00 18.98
C GLN A 37 -36.01 1.48 18.10
N GLU A 38 -36.68 0.44 18.54
CA GLU A 38 -37.79 -0.18 17.85
C GLU A 38 -38.91 0.85 17.58
N GLY A 39 -39.29 1.00 16.33
CA GLY A 39 -40.27 2.00 15.86
C GLY A 39 -39.66 3.27 15.23
N MET A 40 -38.33 3.42 15.19
CA MET A 40 -37.66 4.51 14.48
C MET A 40 -37.34 4.11 13.04
N GLU A 41 -37.63 4.98 12.07
CA GLU A 41 -37.33 4.75 10.66
C GLU A 41 -35.82 4.85 10.35
N THR A 42 -35.08 5.65 11.11
CA THR A 42 -33.65 5.91 10.86
C THR A 42 -32.86 6.02 12.14
N TRP A 43 -31.55 5.80 12.07
CA TRP A 43 -30.62 6.06 13.15
C TRP A 43 -30.50 7.58 13.40
N LYS A 44 -30.50 8.02 14.66
CA LYS A 44 -30.32 9.43 15.06
C LYS A 44 -29.15 9.58 16.00
N PRO A 45 -28.43 10.73 15.98
CA PRO A 45 -27.42 11.03 17.00
C PRO A 45 -28.03 11.01 18.41
N LEU A 46 -27.27 10.56 19.42
CA LEU A 46 -27.70 10.58 20.81
C LEU A 46 -28.08 11.99 21.29
N ALA A 47 -27.47 13.03 20.71
CA ALA A 47 -27.82 14.42 20.97
C ALA A 47 -29.29 14.78 20.62
N GLU A 48 -29.88 14.08 19.66
CA GLU A 48 -31.27 14.29 19.19
C GLU A 48 -32.26 13.28 19.81
N PHE A 49 -31.77 12.39 20.70
CA PHE A 49 -32.59 11.32 21.24
C PHE A 49 -33.47 11.82 22.38
N THR A 50 -34.78 11.70 22.20
CA THR A 50 -35.75 12.19 23.19
C THR A 50 -35.65 11.42 24.51
N GLY A 51 -35.49 12.12 25.63
CA GLY A 51 -35.40 11.53 26.96
C GLY A 51 -33.99 11.40 27.54
N LEU A 52 -32.96 11.80 26.83
CA LEU A 52 -31.57 11.88 27.31
C LEU A 52 -31.23 13.34 27.67
N GLN A 53 -30.61 13.51 28.87
CA GLN A 53 -30.03 14.80 29.24
C GLN A 53 -28.57 14.83 28.87
N MET A 54 -28.20 15.78 27.99
CA MET A 54 -26.80 15.97 27.64
C MET A 54 -26.06 16.61 28.81
N PRO A 55 -24.90 16.05 29.22
CA PRO A 55 -24.02 16.73 30.17
C PRO A 55 -23.64 18.09 29.57
N PRO A 56 -23.53 19.15 30.39
CA PRO A 56 -23.16 20.48 29.93
C PRO A 56 -21.82 20.38 29.21
N GLN A 57 -21.82 20.69 27.92
CA GLN A 57 -20.57 20.85 27.17
C GLN A 57 -19.84 22.04 27.78
N GLN A 58 -18.74 21.78 28.47
CA GLN A 58 -17.74 22.80 28.74
C GLN A 58 -17.14 23.22 27.39
N VAL A 59 -17.78 24.19 26.76
CA VAL A 59 -17.15 25.01 25.74
C VAL A 59 -16.22 25.93 26.52
N GLU A 60 -14.97 25.55 26.64
CA GLU A 60 -13.93 26.42 27.18
C GLU A 60 -13.65 27.49 26.12
N PRO A 61 -14.00 28.78 26.36
CA PRO A 61 -13.58 29.84 25.48
C PRO A 61 -12.08 29.99 25.66
N ALA A 62 -11.36 29.99 24.56
CA ALA A 62 -9.93 30.28 24.50
C ALA A 62 -9.67 31.67 25.12
N SER A 63 -9.45 31.71 26.43
CA SER A 63 -8.99 32.86 27.16
C SER A 63 -7.47 32.82 27.19
N LEU A 64 -6.88 33.79 26.52
CA LEU A 64 -5.49 34.18 26.69
C LEU A 64 -5.31 34.63 28.14
N ALA A 65 -4.75 33.79 29.02
CA ALA A 65 -4.34 34.13 30.36
C ALA A 65 -2.82 34.02 30.51
N PRO A 66 -2.20 34.91 31.29
CA PRO A 66 -0.77 35.10 31.32
C PRO A 66 -0.04 34.00 32.09
N ILE A 67 1.18 33.72 31.63
CA ILE A 67 2.13 32.75 32.16
C ILE A 67 2.45 33.12 33.62
N SER A 68 2.12 32.22 34.55
CA SER A 68 2.64 32.25 35.93
C SER A 68 3.71 31.19 36.11
N PRO A 69 4.76 31.42 36.93
CA PRO A 69 5.96 30.62 36.94
C PRO A 69 5.80 29.25 37.62
N LEU A 70 6.53 28.26 37.08
CA LEU A 70 6.62 26.89 37.54
C LEU A 70 6.95 26.76 39.03
N SER A 71 6.18 25.89 39.74
CA SER A 71 6.59 25.29 40.97
C SER A 71 7.38 23.98 40.69
N PRO A 72 8.51 23.75 41.37
CA PRO A 72 9.42 22.65 41.07
C PRO A 72 9.23 21.44 41.96
N ASP A 73 8.07 20.76 41.97
CA ASP A 73 7.93 19.48 42.69
C ASP A 73 6.71 18.67 42.22
N VAL A 74 6.73 18.28 40.92
CA VAL A 74 5.87 17.17 40.45
C VAL A 74 6.73 16.33 39.47
N PRO A 75 6.94 15.03 39.74
CA PRO A 75 7.64 14.15 38.82
C PRO A 75 6.89 14.07 37.49
N PRO A 76 7.60 13.98 36.35
CA PRO A 76 6.96 13.92 35.04
C PRO A 76 6.07 12.67 34.94
N PRO A 77 4.88 12.77 34.35
CA PRO A 77 4.03 11.60 34.14
C PRO A 77 4.75 10.58 33.28
N LEU A 78 4.84 9.35 33.76
CA LEU A 78 5.28 8.20 32.99
C LEU A 78 4.48 8.19 31.67
N ALA A 79 5.20 8.15 30.56
CA ALA A 79 4.63 8.02 29.22
C ALA A 79 3.75 6.76 29.16
N GLN A 80 2.48 6.90 29.45
CA GLN A 80 1.48 5.90 29.08
C GLN A 80 1.43 5.88 27.55
N ASN A 81 1.76 4.73 26.99
CA ASN A 81 1.48 4.38 25.60
C ASN A 81 -0.03 4.48 25.38
N THR A 82 -0.52 5.68 25.23
CA THR A 82 -1.87 5.92 24.77
C THR A 82 -1.83 5.61 23.26
N LEU A 83 -2.46 4.52 22.87
CA LEU A 83 -2.96 4.33 21.52
C LEU A 83 -3.97 5.47 21.27
N ALA A 84 -3.47 6.66 21.07
CA ALA A 84 -4.26 7.78 20.62
C ALA A 84 -4.72 7.46 19.20
N THR A 85 -5.99 7.18 19.08
CA THR A 85 -6.74 7.26 17.83
C THR A 85 -6.66 8.71 17.37
N VAL A 86 -5.64 9.05 16.62
CA VAL A 86 -5.50 10.38 16.01
C VAL A 86 -6.42 10.41 14.81
N GLU A 87 -7.67 10.79 15.03
CA GLU A 87 -8.52 11.34 13.97
C GLU A 87 -7.96 12.71 13.60
N GLY A 88 -7.45 12.82 12.37
CA GLY A 88 -7.23 14.11 11.73
C GLY A 88 -5.84 14.49 11.27
N ALA A 89 -4.81 13.74 11.53
CA ALA A 89 -3.50 14.03 10.92
C ALA A 89 -3.40 13.36 9.54
N GLU A 90 -3.08 14.14 8.51
CA GLU A 90 -2.61 13.64 7.21
C GLU A 90 -1.19 13.05 7.39
N ASP A 91 -1.10 12.02 8.22
CA ASP A 91 0.15 11.40 8.62
C ASP A 91 0.54 10.27 7.67
N GLY A 92 0.31 10.36 6.41
CA GLY A 92 0.75 9.43 5.35
C GLY A 92 1.29 8.06 5.81
N PRO A 93 1.75 7.21 4.93
CA PRO A 93 2.48 6.00 5.32
C PRO A 93 3.64 6.33 6.27
N ALA A 94 3.92 5.47 7.24
CA ALA A 94 4.94 5.71 8.27
C ALA A 94 6.31 6.14 7.71
N TRP A 95 6.62 5.77 6.46
CA TRP A 95 7.81 6.21 5.74
C TRP A 95 7.96 7.72 5.61
N GLU A 96 6.88 8.45 5.53
CA GLU A 96 6.92 9.91 5.43
C GLU A 96 7.39 10.56 6.74
N ARG A 97 7.23 9.84 7.86
CA ARG A 97 7.71 10.21 9.19
C ARG A 97 9.04 9.53 9.58
N ARG A 98 9.81 9.01 8.62
CA ARG A 98 11.06 8.26 8.88
C ARG A 98 12.13 9.05 9.63
N LYS A 99 12.06 10.38 9.61
CA LYS A 99 12.97 11.24 10.40
C LYS A 99 12.69 11.15 11.89
N GLU A 100 11.46 10.88 12.28
CA GLU A 100 11.00 10.77 13.67
C GLU A 100 11.06 9.32 14.14
N LEU A 101 10.56 8.39 13.33
CA LEU A 101 10.47 6.97 13.66
C LEU A 101 11.79 6.20 13.46
N GLY A 102 12.73 6.75 12.68
CA GLY A 102 13.88 6.02 12.19
C GLY A 102 13.58 5.21 10.93
N PHE A 103 14.64 4.92 10.15
CA PHE A 103 14.54 4.31 8.82
C PHE A 103 13.88 2.93 8.84
N VAL A 104 14.39 2.02 9.67
CA VAL A 104 13.94 0.61 9.71
C VAL A 104 12.50 0.51 10.24
N GLN A 105 12.19 1.24 11.30
CA GLN A 105 10.86 1.22 11.89
C GLN A 105 9.81 1.78 10.92
N ALA A 106 10.12 2.90 10.26
CA ALA A 106 9.24 3.49 9.27
C ALA A 106 9.00 2.55 8.07
N LEU A 107 10.04 1.83 7.62
CA LEU A 107 9.94 0.84 6.55
C LEU A 107 9.00 -0.32 6.94
N ILE A 108 9.23 -0.94 8.11
CA ILE A 108 8.42 -2.06 8.59
C ILE A 108 6.96 -1.64 8.84
N GLN A 109 6.74 -0.47 9.41
CA GLN A 109 5.39 0.04 9.62
C GLN A 109 4.67 0.32 8.30
N THR A 110 5.35 0.92 7.32
CA THR A 110 4.78 1.13 5.98
C THR A 110 4.41 -0.20 5.31
N TRP A 111 5.24 -1.24 5.43
CA TRP A 111 4.87 -2.57 4.95
C TRP A 111 3.59 -3.08 5.61
N LYS A 112 3.50 -3.03 6.95
CA LYS A 112 2.30 -3.46 7.68
C LYS A 112 1.06 -2.68 7.26
N GLU A 113 1.17 -1.37 7.16
CA GLU A 113 0.06 -0.50 6.78
C GLU A 113 -0.45 -0.79 5.36
N VAL A 114 0.45 -0.89 4.38
CA VAL A 114 0.08 -1.12 2.97
C VAL A 114 -0.36 -2.56 2.72
N LEU A 115 0.23 -3.55 3.40
CA LEU A 115 -0.11 -4.96 3.22
C LEU A 115 -1.44 -5.33 3.88
N PHE A 116 -1.72 -4.83 5.08
CA PHE A 116 -2.88 -5.28 5.85
C PHE A 116 -4.02 -4.27 5.87
N ASN A 117 -3.74 -2.97 5.71
CA ASN A 117 -4.73 -1.91 5.74
C ASN A 117 -4.53 -0.87 4.61
N PRO A 118 -4.46 -1.29 3.34
CA PRO A 118 -4.15 -0.39 2.22
C PRO A 118 -5.14 0.77 2.12
N ALA A 119 -6.44 0.51 2.34
CA ALA A 119 -7.45 1.54 2.25
C ALA A 119 -7.23 2.68 3.25
N VAL A 120 -6.89 2.36 4.50
CA VAL A 120 -6.63 3.35 5.55
C VAL A 120 -5.32 4.10 5.29
N SER A 121 -4.26 3.35 4.95
CA SER A 121 -2.94 3.92 4.64
C SER A 121 -3.01 4.96 3.52
N PHE A 122 -3.67 4.63 2.41
CA PHE A 122 -3.78 5.52 1.26
C PHE A 122 -4.79 6.66 1.46
N THR A 123 -5.82 6.49 2.29
CA THR A 123 -6.73 7.60 2.63
C THR A 123 -6.02 8.71 3.38
N ARG A 124 -5.04 8.38 4.23
CA ARG A 124 -4.24 9.33 5.02
C ARG A 124 -3.00 9.85 4.27
N MET A 125 -2.71 9.30 3.10
CA MET A 125 -1.50 9.63 2.36
C MET A 125 -1.51 11.08 1.88
N LYS A 126 -0.38 11.77 2.08
CA LYS A 126 -0.15 13.10 1.50
C LYS A 126 -0.20 13.02 -0.03
N THR A 127 -0.95 13.91 -0.66
CA THR A 127 -1.11 13.97 -2.11
C THR A 127 -0.14 14.93 -2.79
N SER A 128 0.65 15.67 -1.98
CA SER A 128 1.66 16.64 -2.38
C SER A 128 2.82 16.66 -1.38
N GLY A 129 3.92 17.33 -1.69
CA GLY A 129 5.11 17.43 -0.82
C GLY A 129 6.38 16.94 -1.49
N GLY A 130 6.36 16.74 -2.81
CA GLY A 130 7.51 16.39 -3.64
C GLY A 130 7.75 14.89 -3.77
N PHE A 131 8.59 14.55 -4.72
CA PHE A 131 8.88 13.15 -5.08
C PHE A 131 9.92 12.48 -4.18
N ALA A 132 10.65 13.22 -3.33
CA ALA A 132 11.80 12.69 -2.60
C ALA A 132 11.44 11.52 -1.66
N ALA A 133 10.32 11.62 -0.93
CA ALA A 133 9.91 10.57 0.00
C ALA A 133 9.50 9.27 -0.72
N PRO A 134 8.57 9.29 -1.69
CA PRO A 134 8.21 8.08 -2.43
C PRO A 134 9.35 7.54 -3.31
N PHE A 135 10.19 8.42 -3.88
CA PHE A 135 11.37 8.02 -4.63
C PHE A 135 12.35 7.20 -3.77
N LEU A 136 12.68 7.70 -2.57
CA LEU A 136 13.57 7.00 -1.65
C LEU A 136 12.98 5.67 -1.20
N PHE A 137 11.66 5.60 -0.99
CA PHE A 137 10.98 4.34 -0.68
C PHE A 137 11.10 3.35 -1.84
N ASN A 138 10.81 3.80 -3.06
CA ASN A 138 10.94 2.99 -4.27
C ASN A 138 12.37 2.46 -4.44
N LEU A 139 13.38 3.33 -4.31
CA LEU A 139 14.79 2.95 -4.39
C LEU A 139 15.14 1.88 -3.33
N THR A 140 14.63 2.03 -2.11
CA THR A 140 14.82 1.05 -1.04
C THR A 140 14.18 -0.29 -1.39
N MET A 141 12.94 -0.29 -1.89
CA MET A 141 12.24 -1.51 -2.26
C MET A 141 12.88 -2.21 -3.46
N VAL A 142 13.30 -1.45 -4.48
CA VAL A 142 14.04 -2.00 -5.64
C VAL A 142 15.38 -2.60 -5.18
N GLY A 143 16.07 -1.95 -4.25
CA GLY A 143 17.33 -2.47 -3.69
C GLY A 143 17.12 -3.78 -2.92
N ILE A 144 16.10 -3.85 -2.06
CA ILE A 144 15.75 -5.08 -1.31
C ILE A 144 15.38 -6.20 -2.29
N TYR A 145 14.55 -5.91 -3.29
CA TYR A 145 14.15 -6.89 -4.30
C TYR A 145 15.34 -7.39 -5.09
N ALA A 146 16.21 -6.50 -5.56
CA ALA A 146 17.44 -6.86 -6.28
C ALA A 146 18.36 -7.75 -5.44
N PHE A 147 18.49 -7.45 -4.15
CA PHE A 147 19.26 -8.27 -3.21
C PHE A 147 18.66 -9.68 -3.06
N ILE A 148 17.36 -9.81 -2.89
CA ILE A 148 16.66 -11.11 -2.80
C ILE A 148 16.87 -11.91 -4.07
N VAL A 149 16.67 -11.31 -5.25
CA VAL A 149 16.85 -11.98 -6.54
C VAL A 149 18.30 -12.41 -6.75
N THR A 150 19.27 -11.59 -6.33
CA THR A 150 20.69 -11.95 -6.39
C THR A 150 21.01 -13.17 -5.52
N ILE A 151 20.49 -13.23 -4.29
CA ILE A 151 20.65 -14.39 -3.41
C ILE A 151 20.07 -15.63 -4.07
N TYR A 152 18.85 -15.56 -4.62
CA TYR A 152 18.26 -16.70 -5.31
C TYR A 152 19.08 -17.11 -6.52
N HIS A 153 19.56 -16.17 -7.32
CA HIS A 153 20.44 -16.49 -8.44
C HIS A 153 21.70 -17.23 -7.97
N LEU A 154 22.35 -16.78 -6.90
CA LEU A 154 23.54 -17.44 -6.37
C LEU A 154 23.26 -18.86 -5.82
N LEU A 155 22.14 -19.03 -5.10
CA LEU A 155 21.76 -20.32 -4.53
C LEU A 155 21.36 -21.34 -5.60
N PHE A 156 20.61 -20.92 -6.63
CA PHE A 156 20.07 -21.82 -7.64
C PHE A 156 20.97 -22.01 -8.86
N SER A 157 21.90 -21.08 -9.15
CA SER A 157 22.85 -21.21 -10.26
C SER A 157 23.70 -22.48 -10.18
N GLY A 158 24.11 -22.87 -8.97
CA GLY A 158 24.85 -24.12 -8.73
C GLY A 158 24.03 -25.38 -9.03
N MET A 159 22.74 -25.38 -8.70
CA MET A 159 21.83 -26.49 -8.99
C MET A 159 21.62 -26.66 -10.50
N PHE A 160 21.43 -25.57 -11.24
CA PHE A 160 21.27 -25.63 -12.68
C PHE A 160 22.57 -26.02 -13.40
N ALA A 161 23.73 -25.55 -12.94
CA ALA A 161 25.02 -25.94 -13.47
C ALA A 161 25.32 -27.43 -13.27
N SER A 162 25.00 -28.00 -12.11
CA SER A 162 25.17 -29.42 -11.85
C SER A 162 24.20 -30.30 -12.65
N ALA A 163 22.96 -29.86 -12.82
CA ALA A 163 21.97 -30.54 -13.67
C ALA A 163 22.38 -30.54 -15.15
N ALA A 164 22.91 -29.43 -15.65
CA ALA A 164 23.41 -29.33 -17.02
C ALA A 164 24.67 -30.20 -17.25
N ALA A 165 25.53 -30.33 -16.24
CA ALA A 165 26.73 -31.19 -16.32
C ALA A 165 26.40 -32.67 -16.30
N SER A 166 25.26 -33.09 -15.78
CA SER A 166 24.83 -34.49 -15.71
C SER A 166 24.17 -35.01 -16.99
N THR A 167 23.79 -34.10 -17.91
CA THR A 167 23.31 -34.50 -19.26
C THR A 167 24.49 -34.64 -20.19
N HIS A 168 24.99 -35.90 -20.33
CA HIS A 168 26.15 -36.28 -21.12
C HIS A 168 25.96 -36.20 -22.66
N ASP A 169 24.96 -35.48 -23.14
CA ASP A 169 24.76 -35.31 -24.57
C ASP A 169 25.32 -33.98 -25.05
N GLY A 170 26.35 -34.04 -25.87
CA GLY A 170 27.20 -32.90 -26.31
C GLY A 170 26.52 -31.83 -27.15
N SER A 171 25.23 -31.65 -27.04
CA SER A 171 24.51 -30.53 -27.67
C SER A 171 24.52 -29.30 -26.78
N ASN A 172 25.62 -28.56 -26.84
CA ASN A 172 25.88 -27.29 -26.13
C ASN A 172 24.92 -26.15 -26.46
N SER A 173 23.79 -26.38 -27.13
CA SER A 173 22.90 -25.33 -27.62
C SER A 173 22.02 -24.69 -26.52
N PHE A 174 21.88 -25.31 -25.34
CA PHE A 174 21.06 -24.76 -24.25
C PHE A 174 21.87 -24.01 -23.17
N GLN A 175 23.20 -24.08 -23.23
CA GLN A 175 24.08 -23.36 -22.30
C GLN A 175 24.01 -21.82 -22.43
N GLY A 176 23.50 -21.31 -23.55
CA GLY A 176 23.39 -19.87 -23.81
C GLY A 176 22.27 -19.15 -23.07
N ILE A 177 21.20 -19.84 -22.67
CA ILE A 177 20.03 -19.19 -22.04
C ILE A 177 19.84 -19.62 -20.57
N GLY A 178 20.32 -20.84 -20.20
CA GLY A 178 20.21 -21.36 -18.83
C GLY A 178 21.54 -21.42 -18.05
N GLY A 179 22.68 -21.35 -18.72
CA GLY A 179 24.00 -21.19 -18.11
C GLY A 179 24.16 -19.79 -17.59
N GLY A 180 23.85 -19.61 -16.29
CA GLY A 180 23.79 -18.32 -15.62
C GLY A 180 25.05 -17.49 -15.90
N LEU A 181 24.86 -16.19 -16.12
CA LEU A 181 25.93 -15.20 -16.17
C LEU A 181 26.87 -15.41 -14.97
N PRO A 182 28.19 -15.31 -15.14
CA PRO A 182 29.12 -15.40 -14.02
C PRO A 182 28.65 -14.51 -12.87
N PRO A 183 28.80 -14.89 -11.61
CA PRO A 183 28.28 -14.15 -10.45
C PRO A 183 28.65 -12.67 -10.45
N PHE A 184 29.86 -12.31 -10.86
CA PHE A 184 30.30 -10.89 -10.95
C PHE A 184 29.53 -10.12 -12.03
N PHE A 185 29.14 -10.78 -13.14
CA PHE A 185 28.36 -10.17 -14.20
C PHE A 185 26.90 -9.95 -13.76
N SER A 186 26.35 -10.87 -12.98
CA SER A 186 25.02 -10.73 -12.38
C SER A 186 24.92 -9.53 -11.44
N VAL A 187 25.94 -9.30 -10.61
CA VAL A 187 26.02 -8.12 -9.74
C VAL A 187 26.12 -6.84 -10.58
N GLY A 188 26.94 -6.81 -11.63
CA GLY A 188 27.07 -5.68 -12.55
C GLY A 188 25.73 -5.32 -13.22
N VAL A 189 25.01 -6.33 -13.71
CA VAL A 189 23.66 -6.16 -14.28
C VAL A 189 22.68 -5.57 -13.26
N MET A 190 22.72 -6.02 -11.99
CA MET A 190 21.86 -5.51 -10.95
C MET A 190 22.13 -4.03 -10.63
N VAL A 191 23.39 -3.60 -10.62
CA VAL A 191 23.76 -2.18 -10.40
C VAL A 191 23.17 -1.29 -11.49
N VAL A 192 23.16 -1.75 -12.75
CA VAL A 192 22.54 -1.01 -13.87
C VAL A 192 21.01 -1.11 -13.83
N ALA A 193 20.47 -2.25 -13.41
CA ALA A 193 19.04 -2.47 -13.36
C ALA A 193 18.32 -1.59 -12.33
N ILE A 194 18.94 -1.28 -11.18
CA ILE A 194 18.32 -0.47 -10.13
C ILE A 194 17.87 0.90 -10.64
N PRO A 195 18.73 1.76 -11.22
CA PRO A 195 18.28 3.06 -11.73
C PRO A 195 17.26 2.92 -12.87
N LEU A 196 17.40 1.88 -13.72
CA LEU A 196 16.44 1.61 -14.77
C LEU A 196 15.05 1.26 -14.21
N LEU A 197 14.96 0.38 -13.22
CA LEU A 197 13.70 0.00 -12.56
C LEU A 197 13.03 1.19 -11.87
N VAL A 198 13.82 2.02 -11.21
CA VAL A 198 13.31 3.28 -10.61
C VAL A 198 12.79 4.22 -11.68
N GLY A 199 13.48 4.36 -12.81
CA GLY A 199 13.02 5.14 -13.97
C GLY A 199 11.73 4.59 -14.58
N ILE A 200 11.63 3.26 -14.73
CA ILE A 200 10.43 2.58 -15.21
C ILE A 200 9.22 2.85 -14.28
N THR A 201 9.45 3.00 -12.96
CA THR A 201 8.37 3.35 -12.04
C THR A 201 7.74 4.71 -12.35
N PHE A 202 8.55 5.71 -12.71
CA PHE A 202 8.03 7.00 -13.16
C PHE A 202 7.20 6.86 -14.43
N LEU A 203 7.67 6.10 -15.41
CA LEU A 203 6.95 5.86 -16.64
C LEU A 203 5.63 5.13 -16.37
N ASN A 204 5.65 4.07 -15.57
CA ASN A 204 4.47 3.31 -15.18
C ASN A 204 3.42 4.20 -14.48
N ALA A 205 3.87 5.06 -13.56
CA ALA A 205 3.01 6.02 -12.90
C ALA A 205 2.39 7.03 -13.88
N GLY A 206 3.17 7.48 -14.89
CA GLY A 206 2.70 8.37 -15.94
C GLY A 206 1.63 7.72 -16.82
N ILE A 207 1.87 6.50 -17.27
CA ILE A 207 0.91 5.74 -18.08
C ILE A 207 -0.37 5.48 -17.28
N THR A 208 -0.25 5.03 -16.01
CA THR A 208 -1.40 4.79 -15.14
C THR A 208 -2.19 6.07 -14.89
N HIS A 209 -1.51 7.20 -14.65
CA HIS A 209 -2.16 8.50 -14.46
C HIS A 209 -2.90 8.95 -15.73
N LEU A 210 -2.30 8.77 -16.89
CA LEU A 210 -2.92 9.09 -18.18
C LEU A 210 -4.15 8.21 -18.44
N CYS A 211 -4.04 6.90 -18.18
CA CYS A 211 -5.18 5.98 -18.29
C CYS A 211 -6.30 6.38 -17.29
N LEU A 212 -5.93 6.76 -16.07
CA LEU A 212 -6.90 7.21 -15.08
C LEU A 212 -7.59 8.52 -15.53
N ALA A 213 -6.86 9.43 -16.18
CA ALA A 213 -7.43 10.65 -16.79
C ALA A 213 -8.40 10.30 -17.91
N LEU A 214 -8.04 9.34 -18.78
CA LEU A 214 -8.90 8.86 -19.85
C LEU A 214 -10.24 8.35 -19.35
N PHE A 215 -10.25 7.64 -18.21
CA PHE A 215 -11.48 7.15 -17.56
C PHE A 215 -12.13 8.20 -16.63
N LYS A 216 -11.70 9.48 -16.69
CA LYS A 216 -12.22 10.57 -15.84
C LYS A 216 -12.13 10.25 -14.34
N GLY A 217 -11.10 9.51 -13.94
CA GLY A 217 -10.86 9.11 -12.55
C GLY A 217 -9.85 9.98 -11.81
N THR A 218 -9.17 10.92 -12.48
CA THR A 218 -8.17 11.79 -11.86
C THR A 218 -8.82 12.96 -11.10
N SER A 219 -8.42 13.17 -9.85
CA SER A 219 -8.77 14.36 -9.06
C SER A 219 -7.55 15.00 -8.38
N LYS A 220 -6.41 14.31 -8.43
CA LYS A 220 -5.14 14.73 -7.83
C LYS A 220 -4.04 14.75 -8.88
N SER A 221 -2.91 15.37 -8.55
CA SER A 221 -1.74 15.47 -9.42
C SER A 221 -1.10 14.12 -9.72
N TYR A 222 -0.24 14.09 -10.74
CA TYR A 222 0.61 12.95 -11.07
C TYR A 222 1.44 12.46 -9.86
N GLU A 223 1.90 13.40 -9.01
CA GLU A 223 2.65 13.06 -7.79
C GLU A 223 1.88 12.10 -6.88
N ALA A 224 0.57 12.32 -6.73
CA ALA A 224 -0.27 11.46 -5.91
C ALA A 224 -0.35 10.02 -6.48
N THR A 225 -0.47 9.87 -7.79
CA THR A 225 -0.41 8.57 -8.48
C THR A 225 0.94 7.89 -8.28
N TYR A 226 2.03 8.62 -8.46
CA TYR A 226 3.39 8.12 -8.25
C TYR A 226 3.61 7.62 -6.82
N ARG A 227 3.14 8.37 -5.81
CA ARG A 227 3.21 7.97 -4.40
C ARG A 227 2.50 6.64 -4.15
N VAL A 228 1.27 6.48 -4.67
CA VAL A 228 0.52 5.21 -4.55
C VAL A 228 1.33 4.05 -5.12
N ILE A 229 1.86 4.20 -6.34
CA ILE A 229 2.62 3.12 -7.00
C ILE A 229 3.87 2.77 -6.20
N CYS A 230 4.63 3.77 -5.74
CA CYS A 230 5.83 3.53 -4.94
C CYS A 230 5.52 2.79 -3.65
N TYR A 231 4.51 3.21 -2.88
CA TYR A 231 4.16 2.54 -1.63
C TYR A 231 3.54 1.17 -1.84
N SER A 232 2.85 0.93 -2.97
CA SER A 232 2.35 -0.40 -3.33
C SER A 232 3.46 -1.43 -3.55
N TYR A 233 4.70 -1.00 -3.83
CA TYR A 233 5.86 -1.92 -3.88
C TYR A 233 6.22 -2.54 -2.53
N SER A 234 5.60 -2.14 -1.42
CA SER A 234 5.66 -2.87 -0.16
C SER A 234 5.35 -4.37 -0.32
N THR A 235 4.54 -4.72 -1.32
CA THR A 235 4.17 -6.11 -1.64
C THR A 235 5.34 -6.95 -2.15
N TRP A 236 6.43 -6.33 -2.61
CA TRP A 236 7.62 -7.04 -3.08
C TRP A 236 8.35 -7.80 -1.98
N ILE A 237 8.03 -7.54 -0.70
CA ILE A 237 8.53 -8.35 0.41
C ILE A 237 8.11 -9.84 0.29
N PHE A 238 6.99 -10.13 -0.38
CA PHE A 238 6.58 -11.50 -0.64
C PHE A 238 7.55 -12.26 -1.55
N ALA A 239 8.42 -11.57 -2.31
CA ALA A 239 9.48 -12.21 -3.08
C ALA A 239 10.47 -13.01 -2.22
N LEU A 240 10.46 -12.84 -0.89
CA LEU A 240 11.18 -13.71 0.05
C LEU A 240 10.71 -15.16 0.03
N VAL A 241 9.49 -15.43 -0.46
CA VAL A 241 8.98 -16.80 -0.60
C VAL A 241 9.34 -17.33 -1.99
N PRO A 242 10.22 -18.33 -2.12
CA PRO A 242 10.60 -18.88 -3.41
C PRO A 242 9.38 -19.48 -4.14
N CYS A 243 9.40 -19.44 -5.46
CA CYS A 243 8.39 -19.94 -6.39
C CYS A 243 7.01 -19.26 -6.31
N ALA A 244 6.42 -19.09 -5.14
CA ALA A 244 5.08 -18.51 -4.97
C ALA A 244 5.08 -17.00 -4.75
N GLY A 245 6.14 -16.46 -4.17
CA GLY A 245 6.20 -15.07 -3.70
C GLY A 245 6.02 -14.04 -4.80
N GLY A 246 6.58 -14.27 -5.97
CA GLY A 246 6.43 -13.37 -7.13
C GLY A 246 4.97 -13.28 -7.60
N PHE A 247 4.26 -14.41 -7.63
CA PHE A 247 2.85 -14.46 -8.00
C PHE A 247 1.96 -13.73 -6.97
N VAL A 248 2.14 -14.04 -5.68
CA VAL A 248 1.43 -13.37 -4.58
C VAL A 248 1.70 -11.87 -4.59
N SER A 249 2.96 -11.49 -4.75
CA SER A 249 3.39 -10.09 -4.83
C SER A 249 2.68 -9.34 -5.95
N SER A 250 2.58 -9.95 -7.14
CA SER A 250 1.97 -9.32 -8.32
C SER A 250 0.47 -9.09 -8.12
N ILE A 251 -0.25 -10.09 -7.60
CA ILE A 251 -1.68 -9.97 -7.32
C ILE A 251 -1.91 -8.90 -6.26
N TRP A 252 -1.16 -8.95 -5.16
CA TRP A 252 -1.37 -8.00 -4.06
C TRP A 252 -0.96 -6.58 -4.44
N TRP A 253 0.08 -6.42 -5.27
CA TRP A 253 0.44 -5.12 -5.83
C TRP A 253 -0.70 -4.52 -6.65
N LEU A 254 -1.34 -5.33 -7.50
CA LEU A 254 -2.49 -4.91 -8.29
C LEU A 254 -3.64 -4.44 -7.38
N VAL A 255 -4.01 -5.26 -6.40
CA VAL A 255 -5.08 -4.93 -5.44
C VAL A 255 -4.76 -3.66 -4.66
N SER A 256 -3.56 -3.58 -4.11
CA SER A 256 -3.09 -2.44 -3.31
C SER A 256 -3.07 -1.15 -4.14
N THR A 257 -2.61 -1.22 -5.39
CA THR A 257 -2.56 -0.07 -6.31
C THR A 257 -3.97 0.41 -6.68
N ILE A 258 -4.89 -0.50 -7.01
CA ILE A 258 -6.28 -0.16 -7.33
C ILE A 258 -6.96 0.51 -6.14
N ILE A 259 -6.84 -0.06 -4.93
CA ILE A 259 -7.39 0.51 -3.70
C ILE A 259 -6.75 1.89 -3.44
N GLY A 260 -5.44 1.98 -3.54
CA GLY A 260 -4.70 3.22 -3.30
C GLY A 260 -5.14 4.36 -4.21
N LEU A 261 -5.19 4.10 -5.52
CA LEU A 261 -5.64 5.09 -6.51
C LEU A 261 -7.09 5.51 -6.28
N SER A 262 -7.98 4.55 -5.96
CA SER A 262 -9.39 4.84 -5.67
C SER A 262 -9.54 5.76 -4.47
N LYS A 263 -8.80 5.51 -3.38
CA LYS A 263 -8.84 6.32 -2.16
C LYS A 263 -8.23 7.70 -2.36
N VAL A 264 -7.06 7.77 -3.00
CA VAL A 264 -6.32 9.02 -3.20
C VAL A 264 -7.04 9.94 -4.18
N HIS A 265 -7.51 9.42 -5.31
CA HIS A 265 -8.24 10.21 -6.31
C HIS A 265 -9.74 10.32 -6.01
N ARG A 266 -10.25 9.67 -4.94
CA ARG A 266 -11.67 9.69 -4.54
C ARG A 266 -12.57 9.30 -5.71
N THR A 267 -12.20 8.24 -6.42
CA THR A 267 -12.89 7.76 -7.61
C THR A 267 -13.35 6.32 -7.44
N GLU A 268 -14.23 5.88 -8.31
CA GLU A 268 -14.78 4.53 -8.29
C GLU A 268 -13.70 3.48 -8.60
N GLY A 269 -13.73 2.34 -7.88
CA GLY A 269 -12.73 1.29 -8.00
C GLY A 269 -12.59 0.70 -9.41
N TRP A 270 -13.67 0.65 -10.21
CA TRP A 270 -13.61 0.12 -11.57
C TRP A 270 -12.78 1.02 -12.51
N ARG A 271 -12.80 2.35 -12.33
CA ARG A 271 -11.99 3.29 -13.13
C ARG A 271 -10.51 3.10 -12.85
N THR A 272 -10.16 2.92 -11.59
CA THR A 272 -8.77 2.64 -11.19
C THR A 272 -8.33 1.25 -11.63
N ALA A 273 -9.21 0.26 -11.57
CA ALA A 273 -8.94 -1.08 -12.08
C ALA A 273 -8.64 -1.06 -13.58
N LEU A 274 -9.45 -0.38 -14.38
CA LEU A 274 -9.19 -0.22 -15.81
C LEU A 274 -7.90 0.54 -16.08
N ALA A 275 -7.61 1.60 -15.32
CA ALA A 275 -6.39 2.39 -15.49
C ALA A 275 -5.11 1.59 -15.21
N VAL A 276 -5.16 0.64 -14.29
CA VAL A 276 -4.01 -0.22 -13.96
C VAL A 276 -3.95 -1.44 -14.87
N LEU A 277 -5.09 -2.07 -15.21
CA LEU A 277 -5.13 -3.29 -16.00
C LEU A 277 -4.87 -3.03 -17.49
N LEU A 278 -5.34 -1.91 -18.04
CA LEU A 278 -5.20 -1.63 -19.47
C LEU A 278 -3.75 -1.63 -19.94
N PRO A 279 -2.82 -0.92 -19.31
CA PRO A 279 -1.40 -0.98 -19.70
C PRO A 279 -0.82 -2.40 -19.62
N VAL A 280 -1.19 -3.15 -18.58
CA VAL A 280 -0.73 -4.55 -18.40
C VAL A 280 -1.24 -5.43 -19.52
N LEU A 281 -2.52 -5.33 -19.87
CA LEU A 281 -3.12 -6.11 -20.97
C LEU A 281 -2.50 -5.77 -22.33
N VAL A 282 -2.24 -4.48 -22.58
CA VAL A 282 -1.56 -4.02 -23.82
C VAL A 282 -0.15 -4.59 -23.90
N CYS A 283 0.63 -4.50 -22.82
CA CYS A 283 1.98 -5.06 -22.76
C CYS A 283 1.97 -6.60 -22.95
N MET A 284 1.06 -7.29 -22.28
CA MET A 284 0.93 -8.74 -22.45
C MET A 284 0.57 -9.12 -23.88
N GLY A 285 -0.37 -8.42 -24.49
CA GLY A 285 -0.75 -8.62 -25.90
C GLY A 285 0.44 -8.42 -26.84
N ALA A 286 1.22 -7.37 -26.64
CA ALA A 286 2.43 -7.10 -27.43
C ALA A 286 3.48 -8.21 -27.27
N VAL A 287 3.73 -8.69 -26.05
CA VAL A 287 4.67 -9.80 -25.77
C VAL A 287 4.22 -11.09 -26.42
N ILE A 288 2.92 -11.44 -26.32
CA ILE A 288 2.36 -12.64 -26.95
C ILE A 288 2.49 -12.55 -28.47
N THR A 289 2.15 -11.40 -29.07
CA THR A 289 2.26 -11.19 -30.51
C THR A 289 3.71 -11.34 -30.98
N PHE A 290 4.66 -10.72 -30.25
CA PHE A 290 6.08 -10.83 -30.54
C PHE A 290 6.59 -12.26 -30.43
N TYR A 291 6.17 -13.01 -29.40
CA TYR A 291 6.50 -14.42 -29.24
C TYR A 291 5.98 -15.28 -30.41
N ILE A 292 4.71 -15.09 -30.80
CA ILE A 292 4.13 -15.81 -31.95
C ILE A 292 4.90 -15.49 -33.22
N ALA A 293 5.30 -14.24 -33.45
CA ALA A 293 6.08 -13.84 -34.62
C ALA A 293 7.47 -14.53 -34.66
N ILE A 294 8.15 -14.61 -33.50
CA ILE A 294 9.43 -15.35 -33.41
C ILE A 294 9.24 -16.83 -33.75
N VAL A 295 8.24 -17.49 -33.11
CA VAL A 295 7.98 -18.91 -33.37
C VAL A 295 7.66 -19.15 -34.85
N ALA A 296 6.83 -18.31 -35.47
CA ALA A 296 6.50 -18.42 -36.87
C ALA A 296 7.75 -18.26 -37.78
N ALA A 297 8.65 -17.31 -37.44
CA ALA A 297 9.89 -17.09 -38.18
C ALA A 297 10.83 -18.31 -38.06
N VAL A 298 10.97 -18.87 -36.86
CA VAL A 298 11.79 -20.07 -36.61
C VAL A 298 11.23 -21.27 -37.36
N VAL A 299 9.93 -21.52 -37.29
CA VAL A 299 9.29 -22.66 -37.99
C VAL A 299 9.41 -22.48 -39.51
N GLY A 300 9.21 -21.25 -40.01
CA GLY A 300 9.39 -20.92 -41.43
C GLY A 300 10.82 -21.17 -41.93
N SER A 301 11.83 -20.78 -41.12
CA SER A 301 13.24 -21.01 -41.47
C SER A 301 13.61 -22.52 -41.50
N LEU A 302 13.07 -23.30 -40.58
CA LEU A 302 13.26 -24.75 -40.55
C LEU A 302 12.58 -25.45 -41.75
N HIS A 303 11.43 -24.97 -42.15
CA HIS A 303 10.75 -25.50 -43.34
C HIS A 303 11.54 -25.24 -44.63
N HIS A 304 12.08 -24.03 -44.82
CA HIS A 304 12.94 -23.68 -45.95
C HIS A 304 14.29 -24.42 -45.93
N ALA A 305 14.82 -24.82 -44.81
CA ALA A 305 16.05 -25.58 -44.70
C ALA A 305 15.88 -27.07 -45.06
N ASN A 306 14.65 -27.60 -45.07
CA ASN A 306 14.31 -28.97 -45.38
C ASN A 306 13.74 -29.18 -46.79
N THR A 307 13.54 -28.10 -47.57
CA THR A 307 13.18 -28.11 -49.00
C THR A 307 14.39 -27.80 -49.85
#